data_ae09eb13f1633eeae52d529bdd8f7be4
#
_entry.id   ae09eb13f1633eeae52d529bdd8f7be4
#
_cell.length_a   1.000
_cell.length_b   1.000
_cell.length_c   1.000
_cell.angle_alpha   90.00
_cell.angle_beta   90.00
_cell.angle_gamma   90.00
#
_symmetry.space_group_name_H-M   'P 1'
#
loop_
_entity.id
_entity.type
_entity.pdbx_description
1 polymer ?
#
loop_
_entity_poly.entity_id
_entity_poly.type
_entity_poly.pdbx_seq_one_letter_code
_entity_poly.pdbx_strand_id
1 'polypeptide(L)'
;MRLTLSFCVLLLAAAGSAAQQPYDLVLQGGRVMDPETGLDAVRNVGIRDGKVARIAAEPLAGKRVVDASGLVVAPGFIDLHQHGQDVASQRVKALDGVTTALELEIGKPDVAHFLRSKEGRSLINYGTAASHPAARALAFGAPLDADHQILSKSGDATDRPATAEQMQAIEQRLNSELDAGALAIGMGIAYTPGATRLEVIDVFRLAAARKVPVYTHVRSLGRLEPGSSIESVSEVIAAAAVSGAALHIVHINSSCARDTLECLSLVEGARARGLDVTTEAYPYIAGMTYINSAVFNPGWQEKFGISYDSLALPATGERLTKARFDELRNASTAQLVLIYSNTQEMVDKTIPHPLVMIASDGDQGHPRNAGTFCRVLAQYVREKGTISLMDALRKMTLMPAEMLERSTSAARHKGRLQEGADADVVVFDPAAVSDRSTFEKPMEPSVGVRYLVVGGTVVVERGNLVSGVFPGRALVGPGKR
;
A
#
# COMPACT_ATOMS: atom_id res chain seq x y z
N MET A 1 56.75 1.17 -71.92
CA MET A 1 55.73 0.29 -71.28
C MET A 1 56.10 0.27 -69.78
N ARG A 2 55.47 1.12 -68.98
CA ARG A 2 55.69 1.17 -67.50
C ARG A 2 54.49 0.50 -66.82
N LEU A 3 54.72 -0.63 -66.13
CA LEU A 3 53.69 -1.28 -65.24
C LEU A 3 53.70 -0.52 -63.92
N THR A 4 52.53 0.00 -63.51
CA THR A 4 52.24 0.49 -62.18
C THR A 4 51.54 -0.63 -61.37
N LEU A 5 52.24 -1.15 -60.36
CA LEU A 5 51.60 -2.05 -59.34
C LEU A 5 50.84 -1.18 -58.35
N SER A 6 49.51 -1.37 -58.29
CA SER A 6 48.66 -0.82 -57.22
C SER A 6 48.64 -1.81 -56.00
N PHE A 7 49.16 -1.33 -54.90
CA PHE A 7 49.05 -2.05 -53.59
C PHE A 7 47.75 -1.70 -52.95
N CYS A 8 46.81 -2.65 -52.89
CA CYS A 8 45.60 -2.55 -52.05
C CYS A 8 45.96 -2.92 -50.59
N VAL A 9 45.98 -1.90 -49.73
CA VAL A 9 46.07 -2.11 -48.26
C VAL A 9 44.68 -2.40 -47.74
N LEU A 10 44.39 -3.66 -47.33
CA LEU A 10 43.21 -4.02 -46.56
C LEU A 10 43.40 -3.57 -45.11
N LEU A 11 42.71 -2.50 -44.73
CA LEU A 11 42.53 -2.13 -43.32
C LEU A 11 41.52 -3.10 -42.68
N LEU A 12 41.96 -4.09 -41.90
CA LEU A 12 41.15 -4.84 -40.96
C LEU A 12 40.79 -3.89 -39.80
N ALA A 13 39.57 -3.36 -39.80
CA ALA A 13 39.00 -2.73 -38.63
C ALA A 13 38.73 -3.81 -37.57
N ALA A 14 39.61 -3.94 -36.61
CA ALA A 14 39.34 -4.69 -35.39
C ALA A 14 38.23 -3.96 -34.64
N ALA A 15 37.00 -4.46 -34.78
CA ALA A 15 35.91 -4.06 -33.90
C ALA A 15 36.26 -4.54 -32.49
N GLY A 16 36.89 -3.69 -31.70
CA GLY A 16 37.13 -3.92 -30.29
C GLY A 16 35.76 -4.04 -29.61
N SER A 17 35.36 -5.25 -29.24
CA SER A 17 34.26 -5.46 -28.35
C SER A 17 34.59 -4.72 -27.05
N ALA A 18 34.01 -3.53 -26.88
CA ALA A 18 34.08 -2.85 -25.59
C ALA A 18 33.59 -3.81 -24.53
N ALA A 19 34.46 -4.25 -23.65
CA ALA A 19 34.11 -5.16 -22.57
C ALA A 19 32.94 -4.52 -21.78
N GLN A 20 31.79 -5.13 -21.86
CA GLN A 20 30.58 -4.61 -21.19
C GLN A 20 30.91 -4.53 -19.68
N GLN A 21 30.79 -3.34 -19.10
CA GLN A 21 31.05 -3.15 -17.67
C GLN A 21 30.19 -4.11 -16.84
N PRO A 22 30.76 -4.76 -15.80
CA PRO A 22 30.01 -5.69 -14.96
C PRO A 22 28.83 -5.01 -14.31
N TYR A 23 27.72 -5.72 -14.12
CA TYR A 23 26.57 -5.25 -13.37
C TYR A 23 26.95 -5.05 -11.90
N ASP A 24 26.28 -4.12 -11.21
CA ASP A 24 26.54 -3.90 -9.78
C ASP A 24 26.09 -5.12 -8.96
N LEU A 25 24.94 -5.71 -9.32
CA LEU A 25 24.39 -6.93 -8.74
C LEU A 25 23.82 -7.81 -9.85
N VAL A 26 24.07 -9.12 -9.76
CA VAL A 26 23.40 -10.13 -10.60
C VAL A 26 22.64 -11.08 -9.69
N LEU A 27 21.34 -11.29 -9.98
CA LEU A 27 20.55 -12.39 -9.42
C LEU A 27 20.57 -13.52 -10.44
N GLN A 28 21.26 -14.60 -10.12
CA GLN A 28 21.58 -15.66 -11.08
C GLN A 28 20.68 -16.88 -10.92
N GLY A 29 20.12 -17.37 -12.03
CA GLY A 29 19.46 -18.67 -12.10
C GLY A 29 18.12 -18.77 -11.40
N GLY A 30 17.47 -17.63 -11.07
CA GLY A 30 16.17 -17.60 -10.42
C GLY A 30 15.00 -17.75 -11.40
N ARG A 31 13.85 -18.23 -10.90
CA ARG A 31 12.58 -18.17 -11.62
C ARG A 31 12.09 -16.72 -11.65
N VAL A 32 12.38 -16.01 -12.73
CA VAL A 32 11.99 -14.64 -12.95
C VAL A 32 10.54 -14.57 -13.35
N MET A 33 9.74 -13.82 -12.59
CA MET A 33 8.31 -13.63 -12.85
C MET A 33 7.98 -12.14 -12.96
N ASP A 34 7.36 -11.76 -14.06
CA ASP A 34 6.86 -10.40 -14.29
C ASP A 34 5.37 -10.41 -14.64
N PRO A 35 4.50 -9.83 -13.80
CA PRO A 35 3.05 -9.93 -14.01
C PRO A 35 2.51 -9.08 -15.17
N GLU A 36 3.28 -8.13 -15.71
CA GLU A 36 2.83 -7.31 -16.84
C GLU A 36 3.06 -8.04 -18.17
N THR A 37 4.23 -8.64 -18.35
CA THR A 37 4.57 -9.37 -19.60
C THR A 37 4.15 -10.83 -19.57
N GLY A 38 3.82 -11.35 -18.37
CA GLY A 38 3.58 -12.77 -18.15
C GLY A 38 4.85 -13.62 -18.19
N LEU A 39 6.04 -13.01 -18.11
CA LEU A 39 7.32 -13.75 -18.03
C LEU A 39 7.31 -14.67 -16.79
N ASP A 40 7.59 -15.95 -17.02
CA ASP A 40 7.77 -16.96 -16.00
C ASP A 40 8.80 -17.97 -16.50
N ALA A 41 10.07 -17.70 -16.21
CA ALA A 41 11.17 -18.52 -16.69
C ALA A 41 12.45 -18.37 -15.86
N VAL A 42 13.29 -19.39 -15.86
CA VAL A 42 14.63 -19.29 -15.25
C VAL A 42 15.49 -18.32 -16.06
N ARG A 43 15.93 -17.23 -15.42
CA ARG A 43 16.72 -16.14 -16.00
C ARG A 43 17.74 -15.60 -15.00
N ASN A 44 18.66 -14.79 -15.54
CA ASN A 44 19.59 -13.99 -14.78
C ASN A 44 19.16 -12.52 -14.89
N VAL A 45 19.18 -11.78 -13.78
CA VAL A 45 18.81 -10.35 -13.71
C VAL A 45 20.05 -9.55 -13.36
N GLY A 46 20.50 -8.71 -14.29
CA GLY A 46 21.60 -7.77 -14.09
C GLY A 46 21.08 -6.40 -13.68
N ILE A 47 21.55 -5.90 -12.54
CA ILE A 47 21.17 -4.62 -11.96
C ILE A 47 22.35 -3.66 -12.06
N ARG A 48 22.10 -2.43 -12.54
CA ARG A 48 23.09 -1.35 -12.65
C ARG A 48 22.41 0.00 -12.39
N ASP A 49 23.08 0.87 -11.64
CA ASP A 49 22.61 2.23 -11.35
C ASP A 49 21.15 2.28 -10.81
N GLY A 50 20.80 1.31 -9.97
CA GLY A 50 19.47 1.23 -9.37
C GLY A 50 18.35 0.77 -10.32
N LYS A 51 18.70 0.29 -11.52
CA LYS A 51 17.76 -0.21 -12.52
C LYS A 51 18.01 -1.67 -12.89
N VAL A 52 16.95 -2.36 -13.30
CA VAL A 52 17.07 -3.64 -14.01
C VAL A 52 17.64 -3.33 -15.39
N ALA A 53 18.91 -3.64 -15.60
CA ALA A 53 19.62 -3.32 -16.82
C ALA A 53 19.58 -4.44 -17.86
N ARG A 54 19.42 -5.70 -17.41
CA ARG A 54 19.33 -6.87 -18.31
C ARG A 54 18.58 -8.03 -17.65
N ILE A 55 17.77 -8.72 -18.46
CA ILE A 55 17.18 -10.03 -18.12
C ILE A 55 17.58 -11.01 -19.24
N ALA A 56 18.31 -12.08 -18.91
CA ALA A 56 18.92 -12.95 -19.90
C ALA A 56 18.90 -14.43 -19.48
N ALA A 57 18.92 -15.32 -20.46
CA ALA A 57 19.12 -16.75 -20.20
C ALA A 57 20.60 -17.09 -19.95
N GLU A 58 21.49 -16.40 -20.64
CA GLU A 58 22.94 -16.56 -20.50
C GLU A 58 23.45 -15.94 -19.18
N PRO A 59 24.57 -16.46 -18.63
CA PRO A 59 25.20 -15.90 -17.44
C PRO A 59 25.60 -14.42 -17.63
N LEU A 60 25.44 -13.62 -16.59
CA LEU A 60 25.80 -12.21 -16.56
C LEU A 60 26.99 -11.98 -15.63
N ALA A 61 27.92 -11.09 -16.03
CA ALA A 61 29.06 -10.71 -15.20
C ALA A 61 28.68 -9.57 -14.24
N GLY A 62 28.84 -9.76 -12.94
CA GLY A 62 28.52 -8.77 -11.91
C GLY A 62 29.64 -8.57 -10.90
N LYS A 63 29.71 -7.37 -10.29
CA LYS A 63 30.58 -7.11 -9.13
C LYS A 63 30.19 -7.97 -7.93
N ARG A 64 28.89 -8.19 -7.80
CA ARG A 64 28.28 -9.08 -6.81
C ARG A 64 27.30 -10.02 -7.52
N VAL A 65 27.43 -11.32 -7.26
CA VAL A 65 26.52 -12.34 -7.80
C VAL A 65 25.83 -13.05 -6.65
N VAL A 66 24.50 -13.12 -6.73
CA VAL A 66 23.64 -13.84 -5.79
C VAL A 66 23.06 -15.04 -6.53
N ASP A 67 23.30 -16.23 -6.02
CA ASP A 67 22.64 -17.44 -6.50
C ASP A 67 21.16 -17.42 -6.05
N ALA A 68 20.27 -17.35 -7.02
CA ALA A 68 18.83 -17.40 -6.85
C ALA A 68 18.21 -18.71 -7.35
N SER A 69 19.02 -19.75 -7.58
CA SER A 69 18.56 -21.05 -8.05
C SER A 69 17.52 -21.64 -7.11
N GLY A 70 16.39 -22.09 -7.67
CA GLY A 70 15.25 -22.59 -6.91
C GLY A 70 14.38 -21.54 -6.24
N LEU A 71 14.74 -20.27 -6.33
CA LEU A 71 13.98 -19.14 -5.78
C LEU A 71 13.17 -18.42 -6.87
N VAL A 72 12.11 -17.73 -6.45
CA VAL A 72 11.36 -16.79 -7.28
C VAL A 72 12.00 -15.41 -7.18
N VAL A 73 12.20 -14.77 -8.33
CA VAL A 73 12.66 -13.39 -8.47
C VAL A 73 11.51 -12.59 -9.09
N ALA A 74 10.93 -11.67 -8.33
CA ALA A 74 9.74 -10.91 -8.71
C ALA A 74 9.91 -9.41 -8.40
N PRO A 75 9.05 -8.53 -8.94
CA PRO A 75 8.99 -7.15 -8.47
C PRO A 75 8.74 -7.11 -6.97
N GLY A 76 9.39 -6.19 -6.25
CA GLY A 76 9.13 -5.96 -4.83
C GLY A 76 7.69 -5.52 -4.59
N PHE A 77 7.10 -5.96 -3.48
CA PHE A 77 5.70 -5.69 -3.16
C PHE A 77 5.48 -4.21 -2.86
N ILE A 78 4.29 -3.71 -3.23
CA ILE A 78 3.85 -2.34 -3.02
C ILE A 78 2.65 -2.36 -2.09
N ASP A 79 2.79 -1.73 -0.93
CA ASP A 79 1.75 -1.56 0.07
C ASP A 79 1.18 -0.14 -0.02
N LEU A 80 -0.06 0.00 -0.52
CA LEU A 80 -0.71 1.30 -0.68
C LEU A 80 -1.24 1.86 0.65
N HIS A 81 -1.33 1.02 1.68
CA HIS A 81 -2.01 1.31 2.91
C HIS A 81 -1.20 0.85 4.14
N GLN A 82 -0.37 1.73 4.63
CA GLN A 82 0.54 1.48 5.75
C GLN A 82 0.57 2.65 6.72
N HIS A 83 -0.03 2.51 7.88
CA HIS A 83 -0.01 3.54 8.95
C HIS A 83 1.33 3.60 9.67
N GLY A 84 1.90 2.43 10.01
CA GLY A 84 3.20 2.30 10.67
C GLY A 84 4.34 2.69 9.75
N GLN A 85 4.79 3.94 9.83
CA GLN A 85 5.87 4.48 9.00
C GLN A 85 7.22 4.57 9.73
N ASP A 86 7.30 4.07 10.97
CA ASP A 86 8.53 4.03 11.76
C ASP A 86 9.50 2.93 11.28
N VAL A 87 10.74 2.97 11.83
CA VAL A 87 11.80 2.03 11.44
C VAL A 87 11.45 0.57 11.79
N ALA A 88 10.74 0.35 12.91
CA ALA A 88 10.36 -1.01 13.32
C ALA A 88 9.37 -1.61 12.33
N SER A 89 8.35 -0.84 11.92
CA SER A 89 7.39 -1.24 10.88
C SER A 89 8.07 -1.46 9.53
N GLN A 90 9.01 -0.59 9.12
CA GLN A 90 9.75 -0.78 7.87
C GLN A 90 10.61 -2.05 7.86
N ARG A 91 11.19 -2.43 9.01
CA ARG A 91 11.97 -3.67 9.15
C ARG A 91 11.12 -4.91 8.88
N VAL A 92 9.96 -5.02 9.51
CA VAL A 92 9.08 -6.17 9.28
C VAL A 92 8.48 -6.15 7.88
N LYS A 93 8.19 -4.98 7.30
CA LYS A 93 7.76 -4.86 5.90
C LYS A 93 8.84 -5.33 4.91
N ALA A 94 10.09 -4.96 5.12
CA ALA A 94 11.19 -5.43 4.28
C ALA A 94 11.31 -6.97 4.33
N LEU A 95 11.14 -7.58 5.52
CA LEU A 95 11.15 -9.03 5.68
C LEU A 95 9.88 -9.71 5.15
N ASP A 96 8.80 -8.96 4.92
CA ASP A 96 7.57 -9.40 4.23
C ASP A 96 7.61 -9.18 2.70
N GLY A 97 8.78 -8.72 2.16
CA GLY A 97 9.00 -8.54 0.72
C GLY A 97 8.58 -7.19 0.15
N VAL A 98 8.21 -6.24 1.00
CA VAL A 98 7.74 -4.90 0.59
C VAL A 98 8.93 -3.99 0.28
N THR A 99 8.94 -3.39 -0.90
CA THR A 99 9.92 -2.37 -1.32
C THR A 99 9.37 -0.96 -1.30
N THR A 100 8.04 -0.82 -1.24
CA THR A 100 7.35 0.49 -1.23
C THR A 100 6.15 0.40 -0.28
N ALA A 101 6.08 1.28 0.72
CA ALA A 101 4.95 1.36 1.65
C ALA A 101 4.47 2.81 1.82
N LEU A 102 3.17 3.03 1.59
CA LEU A 102 2.56 4.34 1.49
C LEU A 102 1.42 4.52 2.50
N GLU A 103 1.28 5.74 3.00
CA GLU A 103 0.14 6.14 3.85
C GLU A 103 -0.88 6.90 2.99
N LEU A 104 -1.80 6.21 2.34
CA LEU A 104 -2.72 6.84 1.41
C LEU A 104 -4.17 6.96 1.92
N GLU A 105 -4.57 6.19 2.93
CA GLU A 105 -5.94 6.23 3.47
C GLU A 105 -6.23 7.53 4.20
N ILE A 106 -5.43 7.82 5.24
CA ILE A 106 -5.63 8.99 6.09
C ILE A 106 -4.71 10.13 5.68
N GLY A 107 -3.55 9.79 5.17
CA GLY A 107 -2.50 10.75 4.81
C GLY A 107 -1.79 11.34 6.03
N LYS A 108 -0.93 12.30 5.77
CA LYS A 108 -0.17 13.03 6.81
C LYS A 108 -0.58 14.49 6.88
N PRO A 109 -0.62 15.07 8.08
CA PRO A 109 -1.03 16.47 8.28
C PRO A 109 -0.02 17.49 7.71
N ASP A 110 1.26 17.11 7.56
CA ASP A 110 2.34 17.92 6.99
C ASP A 110 3.19 17.02 6.08
N VAL A 111 2.82 16.99 4.80
CA VAL A 111 3.47 16.16 3.78
C VAL A 111 4.94 16.54 3.60
N ALA A 112 5.26 17.85 3.60
CA ALA A 112 6.62 18.31 3.44
C ALA A 112 7.53 17.84 4.60
N HIS A 113 7.05 17.95 5.82
CA HIS A 113 7.76 17.45 7.00
C HIS A 113 7.94 15.93 6.94
N PHE A 114 6.88 15.19 6.65
CA PHE A 114 6.94 13.74 6.53
C PHE A 114 8.01 13.30 5.52
N LEU A 115 7.99 13.85 4.31
CA LEU A 115 8.96 13.50 3.26
C LEU A 115 10.41 13.80 3.71
N ARG A 116 10.66 14.98 4.28
CA ARG A 116 12.00 15.34 4.78
C ARG A 116 12.46 14.45 5.93
N SER A 117 11.56 14.08 6.85
CA SER A 117 11.90 13.25 8.02
C SER A 117 12.38 11.84 7.65
N LYS A 118 11.99 11.36 6.46
CA LYS A 118 12.34 10.01 5.94
C LYS A 118 13.57 10.00 5.05
N GLU A 119 13.98 11.13 4.52
CA GLU A 119 15.10 11.24 3.59
C GLU A 119 16.39 10.69 4.21
N GLY A 120 17.04 9.72 3.54
CA GLY A 120 18.25 9.05 4.03
C GLY A 120 18.07 8.17 5.27
N ARG A 121 16.82 7.92 5.71
CA ARG A 121 16.48 7.16 6.93
C ARG A 121 15.46 6.06 6.69
N SER A 122 15.05 5.83 5.45
CA SER A 122 14.03 4.85 5.08
C SER A 122 14.65 3.61 4.44
N LEU A 123 14.28 2.43 4.95
CA LEU A 123 14.72 1.13 4.40
C LEU A 123 14.07 0.85 3.04
N ILE A 124 12.81 1.27 2.88
CA ILE A 124 11.97 1.04 1.71
C ILE A 124 11.42 2.37 1.19
N ASN A 125 10.91 2.39 -0.03
CA ASN A 125 10.32 3.58 -0.61
C ASN A 125 9.06 3.99 0.17
N TYR A 126 8.79 5.30 0.23
CA TYR A 126 7.72 5.88 1.04
C TYR A 126 7.00 7.02 0.32
N GLY A 127 5.83 7.37 0.78
CA GLY A 127 5.01 8.47 0.29
C GLY A 127 3.71 8.56 1.09
N THR A 128 2.94 9.61 0.85
CA THR A 128 1.71 9.84 1.61
C THR A 128 0.66 10.61 0.80
N ALA A 129 -0.60 10.54 1.25
CA ALA A 129 -1.69 11.40 0.80
C ALA A 129 -1.76 12.71 1.60
N ALA A 130 -2.46 13.69 1.05
CA ALA A 130 -2.96 14.86 1.77
C ALA A 130 -4.13 14.41 2.67
N SER A 131 -4.09 14.77 3.96
CA SER A 131 -5.07 14.29 4.94
C SER A 131 -6.30 15.18 5.00
N HIS A 132 -7.46 14.67 4.54
CA HIS A 132 -8.75 15.36 4.73
C HIS A 132 -9.14 15.48 6.22
N PRO A 133 -9.02 14.43 7.07
CA PRO A 133 -9.30 14.57 8.50
C PRO A 133 -8.44 15.64 9.19
N ALA A 134 -7.16 15.74 8.81
CA ALA A 134 -6.26 16.78 9.34
C ALA A 134 -6.66 18.18 8.88
N ALA A 135 -7.00 18.33 7.61
CA ALA A 135 -7.48 19.61 7.07
C ALA A 135 -8.77 20.06 7.78
N ARG A 136 -9.69 19.13 8.07
CA ARG A 136 -10.89 19.41 8.88
C ARG A 136 -10.52 19.85 10.30
N ALA A 137 -9.66 19.09 10.99
CA ALA A 137 -9.24 19.42 12.35
C ALA A 137 -8.72 20.85 12.42
N LEU A 138 -7.82 21.23 11.51
CA LEU A 138 -7.29 22.60 11.44
C LEU A 138 -8.39 23.64 11.15
N ALA A 139 -9.31 23.40 10.23
CA ALA A 139 -10.40 24.30 9.90
C ALA A 139 -11.36 24.54 11.07
N PHE A 140 -11.47 23.57 11.99
CA PHE A 140 -12.26 23.66 13.21
C PHE A 140 -11.43 24.17 14.41
N GLY A 141 -10.17 24.54 14.21
CA GLY A 141 -9.28 25.03 15.27
C GLY A 141 -8.80 23.96 16.25
N ALA A 142 -8.92 22.69 15.88
CA ALA A 142 -8.39 21.60 16.67
C ALA A 142 -6.87 21.49 16.49
N PRO A 143 -6.10 21.20 17.57
CA PRO A 143 -4.68 21.00 17.45
C PRO A 143 -4.36 19.73 16.66
N LEU A 144 -3.36 19.83 15.77
CA LEU A 144 -2.72 18.67 15.17
C LEU A 144 -1.61 18.20 16.09
N ASP A 145 -1.65 16.96 16.53
CA ASP A 145 -0.44 16.33 17.02
C ASP A 145 0.28 15.56 15.91
N ALA A 146 1.58 15.36 16.14
CA ALA A 146 2.46 14.75 15.13
C ALA A 146 2.12 13.27 14.83
N ASP A 147 1.35 12.61 15.68
CA ASP A 147 1.16 11.16 15.70
C ASP A 147 -0.23 10.69 15.23
N HIS A 148 -0.99 11.52 14.50
CA HIS A 148 -2.33 11.17 13.95
C HIS A 148 -3.49 11.03 14.93
N GLN A 149 -3.42 11.60 16.11
CA GLN A 149 -4.52 11.51 17.09
C GLN A 149 -5.84 12.17 16.62
N ILE A 150 -5.88 12.75 15.43
CA ILE A 150 -7.11 13.24 14.79
C ILE A 150 -8.18 12.15 14.72
N LEU A 151 -7.75 10.90 14.53
CA LEU A 151 -8.66 9.74 14.49
C LEU A 151 -9.03 9.23 15.88
N SER A 152 -8.33 9.70 16.91
CA SER A 152 -8.42 9.14 18.25
C SER A 152 -9.50 9.77 19.13
N LYS A 153 -10.18 10.84 18.70
CA LYS A 153 -11.21 11.52 19.50
C LYS A 153 -12.33 12.06 18.64
N SER A 154 -13.59 11.79 19.06
CA SER A 154 -14.76 12.52 18.57
C SER A 154 -14.76 13.96 19.06
N GLY A 155 -15.31 14.88 18.27
CA GLY A 155 -15.42 16.29 18.59
C GLY A 155 -16.01 17.08 17.44
N ASP A 156 -16.03 18.41 17.54
CA ASP A 156 -16.66 19.27 16.53
C ASP A 156 -16.11 19.02 15.13
N ALA A 157 -14.80 18.82 14.98
CA ALA A 157 -14.16 18.53 13.70
C ALA A 157 -14.58 17.19 13.09
N THR A 158 -15.00 16.22 13.90
CA THR A 158 -15.43 14.90 13.43
C THR A 158 -16.95 14.86 13.23
N ASP A 159 -17.73 15.49 14.11
CA ASP A 159 -19.16 15.24 14.26
C ASP A 159 -20.07 16.33 13.68
N ARG A 160 -19.55 17.52 13.31
CA ARG A 160 -20.33 18.64 12.82
C ARG A 160 -20.07 18.94 11.33
N PRO A 161 -21.10 19.39 10.59
CA PRO A 161 -20.92 19.94 9.24
C PRO A 161 -19.95 21.13 9.24
N ALA A 162 -19.09 21.24 8.24
CA ALA A 162 -18.27 22.42 8.02
C ALA A 162 -19.11 23.60 7.50
N THR A 163 -18.76 24.82 7.96
CA THR A 163 -19.29 26.05 7.36
C THR A 163 -18.62 26.32 6.01
N ALA A 164 -19.13 27.31 5.24
CA ALA A 164 -18.51 27.69 3.97
C ALA A 164 -17.05 28.14 4.13
N GLU A 165 -16.74 28.89 5.19
CA GLU A 165 -15.38 29.34 5.51
C GLU A 165 -14.48 28.17 5.89
N GLN A 166 -14.99 27.21 6.65
CA GLN A 166 -14.26 25.98 7.01
C GLN A 166 -14.02 25.10 5.77
N MET A 167 -14.99 24.99 4.87
CA MET A 167 -14.79 24.29 3.59
C MET A 167 -13.69 24.92 2.76
N GLN A 168 -13.66 26.25 2.65
CA GLN A 168 -12.59 26.96 1.96
C GLN A 168 -11.22 26.68 2.59
N ALA A 169 -11.14 26.66 3.93
CA ALA A 169 -9.89 26.35 4.65
C ALA A 169 -9.44 24.90 4.42
N ILE A 170 -10.37 23.93 4.39
CA ILE A 170 -10.10 22.53 4.08
C ILE A 170 -9.52 22.42 2.67
N GLU A 171 -10.14 23.01 1.67
CA GLU A 171 -9.67 22.99 0.29
C GLU A 171 -8.29 23.62 0.12
N GLN A 172 -8.06 24.78 0.75
CA GLN A 172 -6.75 25.45 0.74
C GLN A 172 -5.66 24.57 1.35
N ARG A 173 -5.95 23.92 2.47
CA ARG A 173 -5.00 23.01 3.12
C ARG A 173 -4.68 21.80 2.25
N LEU A 174 -5.69 21.13 1.70
CA LEU A 174 -5.49 20.00 0.81
C LEU A 174 -4.67 20.38 -0.44
N ASN A 175 -4.94 21.53 -1.04
CA ASN A 175 -4.14 22.05 -2.15
C ASN A 175 -2.67 22.26 -1.76
N SER A 176 -2.41 22.86 -0.61
CA SER A 176 -1.05 23.07 -0.10
C SER A 176 -0.29 21.76 0.10
N GLU A 177 -0.95 20.73 0.64
CA GLU A 177 -0.34 19.42 0.84
C GLU A 177 -0.08 18.68 -0.49
N LEU A 178 -0.96 18.84 -1.48
CA LEU A 178 -0.74 18.34 -2.83
C LEU A 178 0.45 19.03 -3.49
N ASP A 179 0.61 20.33 -3.32
CA ASP A 179 1.78 21.09 -3.80
C ASP A 179 3.07 20.65 -3.09
N ALA A 180 2.98 20.24 -1.83
CA ALA A 180 4.11 19.68 -1.07
C ALA A 180 4.54 18.28 -1.54
N GLY A 181 3.74 17.63 -2.38
CA GLY A 181 4.07 16.34 -2.99
C GLY A 181 3.22 15.16 -2.53
N ALA A 182 2.03 15.39 -1.96
CA ALA A 182 1.10 14.31 -1.69
C ALA A 182 0.69 13.58 -2.97
N LEU A 183 0.59 12.25 -2.89
CA LEU A 183 0.23 11.39 -4.02
C LEU A 183 -1.27 11.34 -4.29
N ALA A 184 -2.09 11.63 -3.28
CA ALA A 184 -3.53 11.46 -3.30
C ALA A 184 -4.18 12.36 -2.26
N ILE A 185 -5.51 12.33 -2.18
CA ILE A 185 -6.24 12.79 -0.99
C ILE A 185 -6.70 11.56 -0.21
N GLY A 186 -6.31 11.47 1.06
CA GLY A 186 -6.76 10.45 1.98
C GLY A 186 -8.00 10.93 2.75
N MET A 187 -9.07 10.12 2.75
CA MET A 187 -10.38 10.52 3.25
C MET A 187 -11.00 9.45 4.15
N GLY A 188 -10.79 9.55 5.46
CA GLY A 188 -11.40 8.67 6.45
C GLY A 188 -12.79 9.16 6.87
N ILE A 189 -13.84 8.90 6.08
CA ILE A 189 -15.18 9.43 6.34
C ILE A 189 -15.80 8.81 7.61
N ALA A 190 -15.49 7.55 7.93
CA ALA A 190 -15.94 6.92 9.17
C ALA A 190 -15.45 7.66 10.43
N TYR A 191 -14.29 8.31 10.33
CA TYR A 191 -13.68 9.10 11.40
C TYR A 191 -14.16 10.56 11.43
N THR A 192 -14.79 11.02 10.35
CA THR A 192 -15.35 12.35 10.22
C THR A 192 -16.81 12.30 9.77
N PRO A 193 -17.71 11.64 10.53
CA PRO A 193 -19.10 11.41 10.10
C PRO A 193 -19.90 12.72 9.87
N GLY A 194 -19.45 13.83 10.47
CA GLY A 194 -20.01 15.17 10.23
C GLY A 194 -19.69 15.75 8.86
N ALA A 195 -18.74 15.18 8.09
CA ALA A 195 -18.50 15.57 6.71
C ALA A 195 -19.75 15.28 5.87
N THR A 196 -20.34 16.33 5.29
CA THR A 196 -21.56 16.19 4.49
C THR A 196 -21.26 15.50 3.15
N ARG A 197 -22.32 15.00 2.46
CA ARG A 197 -22.16 14.44 1.11
C ARG A 197 -21.63 15.49 0.13
N LEU A 198 -22.02 16.74 0.31
CA LEU A 198 -21.51 17.83 -0.52
C LEU A 198 -20.01 18.07 -0.28
N GLU A 199 -19.57 18.07 0.98
CA GLU A 199 -18.14 18.15 1.32
C GLU A 199 -17.36 17.00 0.67
N VAL A 200 -17.86 15.76 0.73
CA VAL A 200 -17.24 14.60 0.05
C VAL A 200 -17.12 14.88 -1.45
N ILE A 201 -18.20 15.34 -2.12
CA ILE A 201 -18.19 15.65 -3.54
C ILE A 201 -17.21 16.78 -3.87
N ASP A 202 -17.10 17.81 -3.04
CA ASP A 202 -16.18 18.93 -3.29
C ASP A 202 -14.71 18.51 -3.15
N VAL A 203 -14.39 17.64 -2.19
CA VAL A 203 -13.05 17.02 -2.09
C VAL A 203 -12.75 16.16 -3.32
N PHE A 204 -13.72 15.40 -3.84
CA PHE A 204 -13.54 14.64 -5.07
C PHE A 204 -13.36 15.53 -6.30
N ARG A 205 -14.09 16.66 -6.40
CA ARG A 205 -13.89 17.66 -7.45
C ARG A 205 -12.48 18.26 -7.40
N LEU A 206 -11.98 18.57 -6.19
CA LEU A 206 -10.61 19.02 -5.99
C LEU A 206 -9.61 17.98 -6.48
N ALA A 207 -9.77 16.71 -6.09
CA ALA A 207 -8.90 15.61 -6.52
C ALA A 207 -8.90 15.47 -8.05
N ALA A 208 -10.07 15.54 -8.71
CA ALA A 208 -10.17 15.49 -10.16
C ALA A 208 -9.44 16.66 -10.83
N ALA A 209 -9.62 17.90 -10.32
CA ALA A 209 -8.94 19.09 -10.83
C ALA A 209 -7.42 18.99 -10.68
N ARG A 210 -6.93 18.37 -9.60
CA ARG A 210 -5.51 18.14 -9.32
C ARG A 210 -4.96 16.86 -9.98
N LYS A 211 -5.80 16.05 -10.63
CA LYS A 211 -5.46 14.78 -11.28
C LYS A 211 -4.78 13.80 -10.31
N VAL A 212 -5.33 13.67 -9.13
CA VAL A 212 -4.93 12.71 -8.12
C VAL A 212 -6.13 11.87 -7.68
N PRO A 213 -5.94 10.62 -7.24
CA PRO A 213 -7.03 9.79 -6.72
C PRO A 213 -7.44 10.20 -5.31
N VAL A 214 -8.65 9.75 -4.91
CA VAL A 214 -9.10 9.76 -3.51
C VAL A 214 -9.05 8.35 -2.97
N TYR A 215 -8.35 8.16 -1.85
CA TYR A 215 -8.35 6.92 -1.06
C TYR A 215 -9.34 7.08 0.08
N THR A 216 -10.31 6.18 0.18
CA THR A 216 -11.45 6.42 1.05
C THR A 216 -11.75 5.25 1.98
N HIS A 217 -11.66 5.50 3.30
CA HIS A 217 -12.37 4.71 4.30
C HIS A 217 -13.83 5.18 4.30
N VAL A 218 -14.73 4.33 3.85
CA VAL A 218 -16.15 4.67 3.68
C VAL A 218 -16.83 5.03 5.01
N ARG A 219 -17.96 5.73 4.94
CA ARG A 219 -18.63 6.36 6.09
C ARG A 219 -19.10 5.40 7.15
N SER A 220 -19.74 4.32 6.75
CA SER A 220 -20.40 3.38 7.66
C SER A 220 -20.01 1.95 7.35
N LEU A 221 -19.99 1.14 8.39
CA LEU A 221 -19.67 -0.29 8.37
C LEU A 221 -20.92 -1.04 8.85
N GLY A 222 -21.27 -2.13 8.19
CA GLY A 222 -22.39 -2.96 8.60
C GLY A 222 -23.60 -2.93 7.67
N ARG A 223 -24.67 -3.59 8.08
CA ARG A 223 -25.83 -3.95 7.23
C ARG A 223 -27.09 -3.11 7.47
N LEU A 224 -27.12 -2.38 8.57
CA LEU A 224 -28.33 -1.65 8.97
C LEU A 224 -28.48 -0.36 8.18
N GLU A 225 -29.60 -0.20 7.50
CA GLU A 225 -29.98 1.05 6.83
C GLU A 225 -30.93 1.90 7.71
N PRO A 226 -30.74 3.23 7.71
CA PRO A 226 -29.73 4.00 7.00
C PRO A 226 -28.34 3.86 7.64
N GLY A 227 -27.29 3.90 6.79
CA GLY A 227 -25.91 3.88 7.22
C GLY A 227 -25.21 2.53 7.02
N SER A 228 -25.65 1.75 6.03
CA SER A 228 -25.01 0.48 5.66
C SER A 228 -23.71 0.67 4.90
N SER A 229 -22.92 -0.42 4.77
CA SER A 229 -21.75 -0.50 3.90
C SER A 229 -22.13 -0.27 2.44
N ILE A 230 -23.27 -0.80 2.01
CA ILE A 230 -23.79 -0.64 0.63
C ILE A 230 -24.05 0.84 0.32
N GLU A 231 -24.74 1.56 1.21
CA GLU A 231 -24.95 3.00 1.05
C GLU A 231 -23.64 3.77 1.02
N SER A 232 -22.69 3.40 1.87
CA SER A 232 -21.40 4.08 1.99
C SER A 232 -20.51 3.87 0.75
N VAL A 233 -20.48 2.67 0.19
CA VAL A 233 -19.80 2.38 -1.08
C VAL A 233 -20.50 3.12 -2.23
N SER A 234 -21.84 3.13 -2.24
CA SER A 234 -22.64 3.87 -3.24
C SER A 234 -22.39 5.37 -3.17
N GLU A 235 -22.24 5.96 -1.96
CA GLU A 235 -21.91 7.37 -1.73
C GLU A 235 -20.61 7.77 -2.46
N VAL A 236 -19.54 7.01 -2.24
CA VAL A 236 -18.21 7.35 -2.82
C VAL A 236 -18.12 7.05 -4.31
N ILE A 237 -18.82 6.02 -4.80
CA ILE A 237 -18.96 5.75 -6.24
C ILE A 237 -19.74 6.91 -6.91
N ALA A 238 -20.81 7.39 -6.30
CA ALA A 238 -21.54 8.55 -6.81
C ALA A 238 -20.68 9.82 -6.83
N ALA A 239 -19.88 10.07 -5.78
CA ALA A 239 -18.93 11.17 -5.73
C ALA A 239 -17.88 11.08 -6.86
N ALA A 240 -17.33 9.90 -7.11
CA ALA A 240 -16.43 9.66 -8.22
C ALA A 240 -17.11 9.91 -9.58
N ALA A 241 -18.34 9.41 -9.77
CA ALA A 241 -19.10 9.56 -11.01
C ALA A 241 -19.41 11.03 -11.35
N VAL A 242 -19.77 11.86 -10.36
CA VAL A 242 -20.12 13.28 -10.60
C VAL A 242 -18.91 14.20 -10.67
N SER A 243 -17.76 13.80 -10.14
CA SER A 243 -16.52 14.60 -10.15
C SER A 243 -15.53 14.20 -11.25
N GLY A 244 -15.57 12.94 -11.70
CA GLY A 244 -14.57 12.35 -12.59
C GLY A 244 -13.26 11.98 -11.89
N ALA A 245 -13.19 12.01 -10.55
CA ALA A 245 -12.02 11.61 -9.79
C ALA A 245 -11.84 10.08 -9.81
N ALA A 246 -10.58 9.61 -9.86
CA ALA A 246 -10.25 8.22 -9.57
C ALA A 246 -10.50 7.92 -8.08
N LEU A 247 -11.15 6.80 -7.79
CA LEU A 247 -11.50 6.35 -6.46
C LEU A 247 -10.78 5.05 -6.10
N HIS A 248 -10.18 5.02 -4.91
CA HIS A 248 -9.73 3.79 -4.29
C HIS A 248 -10.47 3.56 -2.97
N ILE A 249 -11.27 2.49 -2.90
CA ILE A 249 -11.95 2.08 -1.67
C ILE A 249 -10.99 1.19 -0.90
N VAL A 250 -10.54 1.66 0.27
CA VAL A 250 -9.55 0.93 1.06
C VAL A 250 -10.20 -0.26 1.79
N HIS A 251 -9.41 -1.30 2.07
CA HIS A 251 -9.75 -2.48 2.88
C HIS A 251 -11.24 -2.90 2.80
N ILE A 252 -11.76 -3.14 1.59
CA ILE A 252 -13.18 -3.42 1.35
C ILE A 252 -13.73 -4.55 2.23
N ASN A 253 -12.90 -5.56 2.56
CA ASN A 253 -13.26 -6.66 3.45
C ASN A 253 -13.49 -6.22 4.90
N SER A 254 -12.84 -5.16 5.37
CA SER A 254 -13.09 -4.55 6.68
C SER A 254 -14.30 -3.63 6.65
N SER A 255 -14.38 -2.77 5.62
CA SER A 255 -15.46 -1.80 5.45
C SER A 255 -16.82 -2.45 5.21
N CYS A 256 -16.87 -3.57 4.51
CA CYS A 256 -18.12 -4.23 4.16
C CYS A 256 -18.36 -5.55 4.94
N ALA A 257 -17.34 -6.07 5.63
CA ALA A 257 -17.43 -7.28 6.44
C ALA A 257 -18.21 -8.41 5.74
N ARG A 258 -19.41 -8.75 6.22
CA ARG A 258 -20.23 -9.81 5.63
C ARG A 258 -20.86 -9.47 4.28
N ASP A 259 -20.90 -8.18 3.91
CA ASP A 259 -21.46 -7.71 2.64
C ASP A 259 -20.37 -7.37 1.61
N THR A 260 -19.17 -7.91 1.80
CA THR A 260 -18.01 -7.62 0.94
C THR A 260 -18.25 -7.99 -0.53
N LEU A 261 -18.93 -9.10 -0.81
CA LEU A 261 -19.21 -9.52 -2.18
C LEU A 261 -20.23 -8.59 -2.88
N GLU A 262 -21.22 -8.11 -2.14
CA GLU A 262 -22.19 -7.12 -2.60
C GLU A 262 -21.49 -5.78 -2.90
N CYS A 263 -20.61 -5.34 -2.01
CA CYS A 263 -19.78 -4.14 -2.25
C CYS A 263 -18.88 -4.30 -3.48
N LEU A 264 -18.26 -5.47 -3.66
CA LEU A 264 -17.45 -5.77 -4.85
C LEU A 264 -18.29 -5.73 -6.13
N SER A 265 -19.54 -6.23 -6.09
CA SER A 265 -20.47 -6.13 -7.22
C SER A 265 -20.79 -4.67 -7.61
N LEU A 266 -20.89 -3.75 -6.62
CA LEU A 266 -21.01 -2.32 -6.90
C LEU A 266 -19.77 -1.75 -7.60
N VAL A 267 -18.58 -2.14 -7.14
CA VAL A 267 -17.31 -1.76 -7.78
C VAL A 267 -17.23 -2.29 -9.21
N GLU A 268 -17.60 -3.56 -9.45
CA GLU A 268 -17.68 -4.15 -10.79
C GLU A 268 -18.62 -3.37 -11.69
N GLY A 269 -19.84 -3.07 -11.20
CA GLY A 269 -20.84 -2.31 -11.92
C GLY A 269 -20.38 -0.90 -12.28
N ALA A 270 -19.65 -0.23 -11.39
CA ALA A 270 -19.06 1.09 -11.63
C ALA A 270 -17.98 1.03 -12.72
N ARG A 271 -17.06 0.07 -12.62
CA ARG A 271 -15.98 -0.15 -13.60
C ARG A 271 -16.53 -0.51 -14.99
N ALA A 272 -17.54 -1.37 -15.05
CA ALA A 272 -18.20 -1.73 -16.31
C ALA A 272 -18.83 -0.52 -17.03
N ARG A 273 -19.11 0.55 -16.30
CA ARG A 273 -19.60 1.84 -16.83
C ARG A 273 -18.49 2.86 -17.08
N GLY A 274 -17.22 2.44 -16.98
CA GLY A 274 -16.06 3.30 -17.26
C GLY A 274 -15.61 4.18 -16.11
N LEU A 275 -16.13 4.01 -14.88
CA LEU A 275 -15.63 4.73 -13.73
C LEU A 275 -14.28 4.14 -13.28
N ASP A 276 -13.33 5.01 -12.92
CA ASP A 276 -12.04 4.60 -12.39
C ASP A 276 -12.15 4.33 -10.89
N VAL A 277 -12.61 3.12 -10.55
CA VAL A 277 -12.80 2.65 -9.18
C VAL A 277 -11.94 1.41 -8.94
N THR A 278 -11.16 1.41 -7.88
CA THR A 278 -10.31 0.31 -7.45
C THR A 278 -10.52 0.00 -5.98
N THR A 279 -10.03 -1.15 -5.51
CA THR A 279 -10.14 -1.53 -4.10
C THR A 279 -9.05 -2.51 -3.68
N GLU A 280 -8.86 -2.63 -2.37
CA GLU A 280 -7.88 -3.51 -1.74
C GLU A 280 -8.48 -4.29 -0.57
N ALA A 281 -7.76 -5.31 -0.11
CA ALA A 281 -8.08 -6.07 1.10
C ALA A 281 -6.81 -6.64 1.74
N TYR A 282 -6.91 -7.01 3.00
CA TYR A 282 -5.89 -7.74 3.76
C TYR A 282 -6.41 -9.12 4.22
N PRO A 283 -5.52 -10.13 4.37
CA PRO A 283 -5.92 -11.53 4.64
C PRO A 283 -6.12 -11.82 6.14
N TYR A 284 -6.88 -10.96 6.85
CA TYR A 284 -7.17 -11.11 8.28
C TYR A 284 -8.63 -10.81 8.58
N ILE A 285 -9.15 -11.43 9.65
CA ILE A 285 -10.56 -11.33 10.07
C ILE A 285 -10.87 -10.14 10.98
N ALA A 286 -9.85 -9.46 11.50
CA ALA A 286 -10.03 -8.32 12.39
C ALA A 286 -9.50 -7.04 11.73
N GLY A 287 -10.17 -5.92 12.00
CA GLY A 287 -9.66 -4.58 11.83
C GLY A 287 -9.02 -4.06 13.11
N MET A 288 -8.46 -2.85 13.08
CA MET A 288 -7.93 -2.18 14.26
C MET A 288 -8.10 -0.66 14.13
N THR A 289 -8.58 -0.01 15.18
CA THR A 289 -8.67 1.44 15.25
C THR A 289 -8.67 1.93 16.70
N TYR A 290 -8.73 3.26 16.91
CA TYR A 290 -8.81 3.86 18.24
C TYR A 290 -10.21 3.75 18.82
N ILE A 291 -10.32 3.25 20.07
CA ILE A 291 -11.59 3.10 20.78
C ILE A 291 -12.31 4.44 21.03
N ASN A 292 -11.56 5.55 21.08
CA ASN A 292 -12.06 6.91 21.29
C ASN A 292 -12.61 7.55 20.01
N SER A 293 -12.37 6.95 18.83
CA SER A 293 -12.77 7.50 17.53
C SER A 293 -14.28 7.58 17.33
N ALA A 294 -14.70 8.36 16.34
CA ALA A 294 -16.10 8.47 15.93
C ALA A 294 -16.72 7.15 15.42
N VAL A 295 -15.89 6.18 15.03
CA VAL A 295 -16.32 4.82 14.65
C VAL A 295 -17.17 4.17 15.75
N PHE A 296 -16.84 4.44 17.01
CA PHE A 296 -17.56 3.91 18.18
C PHE A 296 -18.58 4.90 18.78
N ASN A 297 -19.07 5.86 18.02
CA ASN A 297 -20.17 6.72 18.46
C ASN A 297 -21.42 5.90 18.77
N PRO A 298 -22.34 6.38 19.63
CA PRO A 298 -23.52 5.63 20.05
C PRO A 298 -24.25 4.97 18.88
N GLY A 299 -24.67 3.69 19.08
CA GLY A 299 -25.29 2.87 18.04
C GLY A 299 -24.31 2.01 17.21
N TRP A 300 -23.00 2.06 17.47
CA TRP A 300 -22.01 1.29 16.74
C TRP A 300 -22.24 -0.23 16.77
N GLN A 301 -22.71 -0.77 17.90
CA GLN A 301 -22.95 -2.20 18.05
C GLN A 301 -24.05 -2.71 17.10
N GLU A 302 -25.14 -1.96 17.04
CA GLU A 302 -26.26 -2.27 16.16
C GLU A 302 -25.83 -2.15 14.68
N LYS A 303 -25.10 -1.08 14.33
CA LYS A 303 -24.59 -0.88 12.97
C LYS A 303 -23.65 -1.98 12.52
N PHE A 304 -22.70 -2.38 13.35
CA PHE A 304 -21.71 -3.41 13.00
C PHE A 304 -22.25 -4.84 13.21
N GLY A 305 -23.35 -5.00 13.94
CA GLY A 305 -23.89 -6.31 14.29
C GLY A 305 -22.95 -7.14 15.17
N ILE A 306 -22.17 -6.47 16.03
CA ILE A 306 -21.21 -7.08 16.95
C ILE A 306 -21.40 -6.53 18.36
N SER A 307 -20.81 -7.18 19.36
CA SER A 307 -20.88 -6.77 20.77
C SER A 307 -19.48 -6.45 21.33
N TYR A 308 -19.41 -6.07 22.59
CA TYR A 308 -18.14 -5.69 23.23
C TYR A 308 -17.10 -6.80 23.20
N ASP A 309 -17.50 -8.07 23.30
CA ASP A 309 -16.64 -9.25 23.25
C ASP A 309 -16.02 -9.50 21.86
N SER A 310 -16.52 -8.84 20.83
CA SER A 310 -15.88 -8.80 19.49
C SER A 310 -14.71 -7.82 19.44
N LEU A 311 -14.49 -7.04 20.50
CA LEU A 311 -13.36 -6.12 20.63
C LEU A 311 -12.28 -6.73 21.52
N ALA A 312 -11.00 -6.50 21.19
CA ALA A 312 -9.88 -6.96 22.02
C ALA A 312 -8.76 -5.93 22.06
N LEU A 313 -8.04 -5.88 23.19
CA LEU A 313 -6.82 -5.08 23.30
C LEU A 313 -5.66 -5.77 22.57
N PRO A 314 -4.94 -5.11 21.65
CA PRO A 314 -3.83 -5.73 20.90
C PRO A 314 -2.72 -6.27 21.81
N ALA A 315 -2.39 -5.53 22.89
CA ALA A 315 -1.27 -5.89 23.75
C ALA A 315 -1.47 -7.16 24.59
N THR A 316 -2.71 -7.46 24.94
CA THR A 316 -3.06 -8.54 25.89
C THR A 316 -3.99 -9.60 25.33
N GLY A 317 -4.67 -9.32 24.21
CA GLY A 317 -5.77 -10.16 23.70
C GLY A 317 -7.04 -10.09 24.56
N GLU A 318 -7.11 -9.22 25.57
CA GLU A 318 -8.25 -9.05 26.46
C GLU A 318 -9.49 -8.69 25.67
N ARG A 319 -10.53 -9.54 25.75
CA ARG A 319 -11.85 -9.25 25.18
C ARG A 319 -12.60 -8.28 26.09
N LEU A 320 -13.23 -7.28 25.47
CA LEU A 320 -13.83 -6.19 26.25
C LEU A 320 -15.21 -6.56 26.77
N THR A 321 -15.50 -6.09 27.98
CA THR A 321 -16.83 -5.93 28.52
C THR A 321 -17.30 -4.48 28.31
N LYS A 322 -18.62 -4.22 28.50
CA LYS A 322 -19.14 -2.84 28.46
C LYS A 322 -18.39 -1.91 29.42
N ALA A 323 -18.19 -2.36 30.66
CA ALA A 323 -17.49 -1.55 31.67
C ALA A 323 -16.06 -1.19 31.25
N ARG A 324 -15.32 -2.17 30.70
CA ARG A 324 -13.95 -1.96 30.22
C ARG A 324 -13.91 -1.06 28.98
N PHE A 325 -14.87 -1.22 28.08
CA PHE A 325 -15.02 -0.33 26.91
C PHE A 325 -15.26 1.12 27.36
N ASP A 326 -16.19 1.35 28.27
CA ASP A 326 -16.53 2.69 28.77
C ASP A 326 -15.33 3.33 29.48
N GLU A 327 -14.59 2.57 30.29
CA GLU A 327 -13.34 3.01 30.94
C GLU A 327 -12.31 3.48 29.92
N LEU A 328 -12.00 2.64 28.90
CA LEU A 328 -10.99 2.93 27.88
C LEU A 328 -11.39 4.10 26.98
N ARG A 329 -12.68 4.17 26.61
CA ARG A 329 -13.19 5.25 25.76
C ARG A 329 -13.11 6.62 26.43
N ASN A 330 -13.24 6.66 27.75
CA ASN A 330 -13.15 7.88 28.57
C ASN A 330 -11.73 8.19 29.05
N ALA A 331 -10.75 7.33 28.76
CA ALA A 331 -9.35 7.55 29.14
C ALA A 331 -8.76 8.77 28.41
N SER A 332 -7.81 9.45 29.04
CA SER A 332 -7.08 10.58 28.45
C SER A 332 -6.18 10.15 27.30
N THR A 333 -5.66 8.92 27.35
CA THR A 333 -4.80 8.33 26.31
C THR A 333 -5.65 7.43 25.39
N ALA A 334 -5.60 7.70 24.09
CA ALA A 334 -6.27 6.88 23.11
C ALA A 334 -5.67 5.46 23.06
N GLN A 335 -6.53 4.45 23.02
CA GLN A 335 -6.14 3.05 22.98
C GLN A 335 -6.57 2.44 21.63
N LEU A 336 -5.68 1.67 21.02
CA LEU A 336 -6.03 0.83 19.87
C LEU A 336 -6.85 -0.37 20.33
N VAL A 337 -7.80 -0.78 19.51
CA VAL A 337 -8.64 -1.96 19.74
C VAL A 337 -8.78 -2.75 18.45
N LEU A 338 -8.64 -4.08 18.55
CA LEU A 338 -8.95 -5.01 17.47
C LEU A 338 -10.47 -5.18 17.38
N ILE A 339 -10.99 -5.26 16.16
CA ILE A 339 -12.42 -5.40 15.85
C ILE A 339 -12.61 -6.68 15.03
N TYR A 340 -13.13 -7.74 15.65
CA TYR A 340 -13.43 -9.01 14.99
C TYR A 340 -14.81 -8.94 14.35
N SER A 341 -14.91 -8.27 13.21
CA SER A 341 -16.17 -8.04 12.48
C SER A 341 -16.35 -8.94 11.27
N ASN A 342 -15.29 -9.61 10.80
CA ASN A 342 -15.30 -10.40 9.58
C ASN A 342 -15.15 -11.92 9.88
N THR A 343 -15.48 -12.75 8.90
CA THR A 343 -15.30 -14.21 8.97
C THR A 343 -14.17 -14.66 8.07
N GLN A 344 -13.50 -15.76 8.41
CA GLN A 344 -12.46 -16.34 7.55
C GLN A 344 -13.02 -16.72 6.17
N GLU A 345 -14.26 -17.21 6.11
CA GLU A 345 -14.93 -17.54 4.86
C GLU A 345 -15.02 -16.33 3.91
N MET A 346 -15.42 -15.16 4.45
CA MET A 346 -15.54 -13.95 3.66
C MET A 346 -14.16 -13.45 3.19
N VAL A 347 -13.15 -13.47 4.05
CA VAL A 347 -11.78 -13.14 3.69
C VAL A 347 -11.27 -14.08 2.60
N ASP A 348 -11.54 -15.37 2.71
CA ASP A 348 -11.15 -16.40 1.74
C ASP A 348 -11.80 -16.22 0.36
N LYS A 349 -13.01 -15.64 0.31
CA LYS A 349 -13.68 -15.26 -0.94
C LYS A 349 -13.17 -13.93 -1.51
N THR A 350 -12.75 -13.02 -0.64
CA THR A 350 -12.33 -11.67 -1.03
C THR A 350 -10.92 -11.64 -1.63
N ILE A 351 -9.95 -12.29 -0.99
CA ILE A 351 -8.54 -12.24 -1.42
C ILE A 351 -8.34 -12.74 -2.87
N PRO A 352 -8.99 -13.82 -3.31
CA PRO A 352 -8.88 -14.29 -4.71
C PRO A 352 -9.59 -13.40 -5.73
N HIS A 353 -10.50 -12.52 -5.31
CA HIS A 353 -11.33 -11.74 -6.22
C HIS A 353 -10.47 -10.88 -7.17
N PRO A 354 -10.70 -10.89 -8.50
CA PRO A 354 -9.80 -10.27 -9.49
C PRO A 354 -9.63 -8.75 -9.35
N LEU A 355 -10.61 -8.04 -8.80
CA LEU A 355 -10.54 -6.59 -8.58
C LEU A 355 -9.76 -6.19 -7.34
N VAL A 356 -9.51 -7.12 -6.43
CA VAL A 356 -8.93 -6.83 -5.12
C VAL A 356 -7.41 -6.81 -5.20
N MET A 357 -6.81 -5.66 -4.88
CA MET A 357 -5.38 -5.53 -4.58
C MET A 357 -5.09 -6.02 -3.16
N ILE A 358 -3.83 -6.32 -2.87
CA ILE A 358 -3.38 -6.64 -1.52
C ILE A 358 -2.70 -5.41 -0.94
N ALA A 359 -3.21 -4.95 0.19
CA ALA A 359 -2.58 -3.94 1.02
C ALA A 359 -2.67 -4.36 2.49
N SER A 360 -1.88 -3.78 3.36
CA SER A 360 -1.80 -4.29 4.72
C SER A 360 -2.73 -3.61 5.71
N ASP A 361 -3.02 -2.33 5.54
CA ASP A 361 -3.60 -1.48 6.58
C ASP A 361 -2.79 -1.61 7.88
N GLY A 362 -1.43 -1.66 7.70
CA GLY A 362 -0.50 -2.10 8.71
C GLY A 362 -0.17 -1.03 9.75
N ASP A 363 -0.27 -1.40 11.02
CA ASP A 363 0.22 -0.64 12.16
C ASP A 363 0.68 -1.59 13.27
N GLN A 364 1.47 -1.09 14.22
CA GLN A 364 1.91 -1.86 15.39
C GLN A 364 0.69 -2.34 16.19
N GLY A 365 0.75 -3.59 16.67
CA GLY A 365 -0.37 -4.19 17.42
C GLY A 365 -1.28 -5.09 16.59
N HIS A 366 -1.14 -5.10 15.24
CA HIS A 366 -1.87 -6.03 14.37
C HIS A 366 -0.91 -6.85 13.50
N PRO A 367 -1.11 -8.19 13.37
CA PRO A 367 -0.22 -9.06 12.58
C PRO A 367 -0.13 -8.68 11.10
N ARG A 368 -1.10 -7.96 10.55
CA ARG A 368 -1.08 -7.47 9.17
C ARG A 368 0.07 -6.51 8.87
N ASN A 369 0.67 -5.90 9.91
CA ASN A 369 1.86 -5.07 9.74
C ASN A 369 3.09 -5.86 9.28
N ALA A 370 3.24 -7.10 9.73
CA ALA A 370 4.45 -7.89 9.54
C ALA A 370 4.28 -9.07 8.58
N GLY A 371 3.05 -9.48 8.22
CA GLY A 371 2.85 -10.76 7.54
C GLY A 371 1.85 -10.76 6.38
N THR A 372 1.31 -9.64 5.95
CA THR A 372 0.24 -9.60 4.93
C THR A 372 0.63 -10.27 3.61
N PHE A 373 1.78 -9.93 3.06
CA PHE A 373 2.19 -10.36 1.72
C PHE A 373 2.65 -11.82 1.72
N CYS A 374 3.49 -12.21 2.68
CA CYS A 374 3.91 -13.61 2.82
C CYS A 374 2.73 -14.52 3.20
N ARG A 375 1.72 -14.04 3.96
CA ARG A 375 0.49 -14.78 4.24
C ARG A 375 -0.30 -15.09 2.97
N VAL A 376 -0.40 -14.16 2.04
CA VAL A 376 -1.05 -14.40 0.75
C VAL A 376 -0.32 -15.49 -0.02
N LEU A 377 1.02 -15.44 -0.09
CA LEU A 377 1.82 -16.47 -0.76
C LEU A 377 1.72 -17.84 -0.09
N ALA A 378 1.76 -17.90 1.24
CA ALA A 378 1.64 -19.15 1.98
C ALA A 378 0.23 -19.72 1.88
N GLN A 379 -0.78 -18.97 2.33
CA GLN A 379 -2.12 -19.52 2.53
C GLN A 379 -2.92 -19.60 1.23
N TYR A 380 -2.89 -18.56 0.37
CA TYR A 380 -3.78 -18.51 -0.80
C TYR A 380 -3.15 -19.09 -2.05
N VAL A 381 -1.81 -19.02 -2.19
CA VAL A 381 -1.11 -19.65 -3.33
C VAL A 381 -0.74 -21.10 -3.00
N ARG A 382 0.07 -21.34 -1.94
CA ARG A 382 0.66 -22.66 -1.67
C ARG A 382 -0.33 -23.63 -1.01
N GLU A 383 -1.02 -23.21 0.05
CA GLU A 383 -1.81 -24.12 0.90
C GLU A 383 -3.22 -24.33 0.32
N LYS A 384 -3.95 -23.25 -0.01
CA LYS A 384 -5.33 -23.32 -0.52
C LYS A 384 -5.39 -23.46 -2.05
N GLY A 385 -4.38 -22.97 -2.78
CA GLY A 385 -4.36 -22.97 -4.24
C GLY A 385 -5.50 -22.19 -4.89
N THR A 386 -6.03 -21.16 -4.20
CA THR A 386 -7.17 -20.37 -4.68
C THR A 386 -6.80 -19.29 -5.67
N ILE A 387 -5.53 -18.90 -5.74
CA ILE A 387 -4.96 -18.01 -6.75
C ILE A 387 -3.63 -18.56 -7.24
N SER A 388 -3.27 -18.27 -8.49
CA SER A 388 -1.95 -18.58 -9.02
C SER A 388 -0.88 -17.69 -8.40
N LEU A 389 0.38 -18.12 -8.43
CA LEU A 389 1.49 -17.27 -7.98
C LEU A 389 1.56 -15.98 -8.81
N MET A 390 1.35 -16.05 -10.12
CA MET A 390 1.37 -14.87 -11.00
C MET A 390 0.26 -13.89 -10.64
N ASP A 391 -0.96 -14.37 -10.35
CA ASP A 391 -2.06 -13.50 -9.91
C ASP A 391 -1.79 -12.86 -8.56
N ALA A 392 -1.21 -13.61 -7.61
CA ALA A 392 -0.79 -13.05 -6.32
C ALA A 392 0.24 -11.93 -6.52
N LEU A 393 1.28 -12.16 -7.34
CA LEU A 393 2.27 -11.14 -7.66
C LEU A 393 1.61 -9.92 -8.32
N ARG A 394 0.70 -10.12 -9.28
CA ARG A 394 -0.04 -9.03 -9.92
C ARG A 394 -0.80 -8.17 -8.91
N LYS A 395 -1.51 -8.78 -7.95
CA LYS A 395 -2.27 -8.10 -6.89
C LYS A 395 -1.39 -7.32 -5.91
N MET A 396 -0.13 -7.75 -5.73
CA MET A 396 0.83 -7.18 -4.76
C MET A 396 1.83 -6.22 -5.40
N THR A 397 1.90 -6.13 -6.73
CA THR A 397 2.92 -5.35 -7.43
C THR A 397 2.36 -4.50 -8.57
N LEU A 398 1.91 -5.12 -9.67
CA LEU A 398 1.47 -4.42 -10.88
C LEU A 398 0.21 -3.57 -10.63
N MET A 399 -0.84 -4.16 -10.06
CA MET A 399 -2.10 -3.42 -9.81
C MET A 399 -1.90 -2.21 -8.90
N PRO A 400 -1.17 -2.29 -7.76
CA PRO A 400 -0.81 -1.11 -6.98
C PRO A 400 0.02 -0.08 -7.76
N ALA A 401 0.98 -0.51 -8.59
CA ALA A 401 1.77 0.40 -9.41
C ALA A 401 0.90 1.13 -10.45
N GLU A 402 0.01 0.43 -11.16
CA GLU A 402 -0.96 1.01 -12.08
C GLU A 402 -1.88 2.04 -11.39
N MET A 403 -2.25 1.79 -10.13
CA MET A 403 -3.00 2.77 -9.35
C MET A 403 -2.17 4.03 -9.06
N LEU A 404 -0.91 3.88 -8.70
CA LEU A 404 0.01 5.00 -8.43
C LEU A 404 0.38 5.80 -9.68
N GLU A 405 0.30 5.23 -10.89
CA GLU A 405 0.55 5.93 -12.15
C GLU A 405 -0.40 7.13 -12.37
N ARG A 406 -1.58 7.11 -11.72
CA ARG A 406 -2.52 8.23 -11.71
C ARG A 406 -1.97 9.45 -10.97
N SER A 407 -1.02 9.22 -10.06
CA SER A 407 -0.43 10.25 -9.20
C SER A 407 0.99 10.63 -9.60
N THR A 408 1.76 9.67 -10.13
CA THR A 408 3.17 9.89 -10.40
C THR A 408 3.71 9.03 -11.54
N SER A 409 4.43 9.64 -12.46
CA SER A 409 5.08 8.91 -13.57
C SER A 409 6.18 7.96 -13.10
N ALA A 410 6.75 8.17 -11.90
CA ALA A 410 7.75 7.27 -11.32
C ALA A 410 7.18 5.85 -11.09
N ALA A 411 5.88 5.71 -10.87
CA ALA A 411 5.24 4.42 -10.69
C ALA A 411 5.28 3.51 -11.93
N ARG A 412 5.45 4.07 -13.13
CA ARG A 412 5.63 3.29 -14.37
C ARG A 412 6.85 2.39 -14.38
N HIS A 413 7.81 2.66 -13.50
CA HIS A 413 9.02 1.86 -13.33
C HIS A 413 8.96 0.92 -12.12
N LYS A 414 7.82 0.85 -11.42
CA LYS A 414 7.62 0.03 -10.22
C LYS A 414 6.61 -1.10 -10.46
N GLY A 415 6.65 -2.12 -9.62
CA GLY A 415 5.73 -3.25 -9.70
C GLY A 415 5.94 -4.16 -10.94
N ARG A 416 7.06 -3.98 -11.63
CA ARG A 416 7.47 -4.67 -12.86
C ARG A 416 8.90 -5.17 -12.74
N LEU A 417 9.21 -6.29 -13.38
CA LEU A 417 10.56 -6.81 -13.47
C LEU A 417 10.97 -6.90 -14.94
N GLN A 418 11.32 -5.73 -15.49
CA GLN A 418 11.64 -5.52 -16.91
C GLN A 418 12.88 -4.65 -17.04
N GLU A 419 13.58 -4.73 -18.18
CA GLU A 419 14.72 -3.86 -18.47
C GLU A 419 14.27 -2.37 -18.46
N GLY A 420 14.96 -1.54 -17.69
CA GLY A 420 14.60 -0.13 -17.44
C GLY A 420 13.74 0.12 -16.22
N ALA A 421 13.12 -0.90 -15.62
CA ALA A 421 12.40 -0.76 -14.37
C ALA A 421 13.32 -0.42 -13.19
N ASP A 422 12.77 0.13 -12.13
CA ASP A 422 13.50 0.29 -10.87
C ASP A 422 13.92 -1.08 -10.33
N ALA A 423 15.14 -1.17 -9.80
CA ALA A 423 15.62 -2.39 -9.19
C ALA A 423 15.06 -2.55 -7.76
N ASP A 424 13.72 -2.58 -7.68
CA ASP A 424 12.94 -2.93 -6.50
C ASP A 424 12.49 -4.38 -6.68
N VAL A 425 13.22 -5.32 -6.08
CA VAL A 425 13.11 -6.76 -6.38
C VAL A 425 13.03 -7.57 -5.09
N VAL A 426 12.09 -8.50 -5.02
CA VAL A 426 12.02 -9.51 -3.98
C VAL A 426 12.47 -10.87 -4.51
N VAL A 427 13.29 -11.58 -3.72
CA VAL A 427 13.71 -12.95 -4.00
C VAL A 427 13.28 -13.82 -2.82
N PHE A 428 12.42 -14.80 -3.08
CA PHE A 428 11.86 -15.64 -2.02
C PHE A 428 11.81 -17.11 -2.40
N ASP A 429 11.80 -17.95 -1.38
CA ASP A 429 11.62 -19.40 -1.49
C ASP A 429 10.12 -19.71 -1.51
N PRO A 430 9.54 -20.16 -2.64
CA PRO A 430 8.11 -20.41 -2.75
C PRO A 430 7.62 -21.57 -1.85
N ALA A 431 8.50 -22.46 -1.45
CA ALA A 431 8.17 -23.57 -0.56
C ALA A 431 8.19 -23.17 0.92
N ALA A 432 9.02 -22.16 1.29
CA ALA A 432 9.24 -21.77 2.68
C ALA A 432 8.63 -20.44 3.08
N VAL A 433 8.23 -19.58 2.10
CA VAL A 433 7.65 -18.26 2.40
C VAL A 433 6.39 -18.39 3.24
N SER A 434 6.36 -17.68 4.37
CA SER A 434 5.20 -17.67 5.28
C SER A 434 5.26 -16.47 6.23
N ASP A 435 4.08 -16.01 6.65
CA ASP A 435 3.95 -15.12 7.82
C ASP A 435 4.20 -15.91 9.12
N ARG A 436 4.66 -15.18 10.15
CA ARG A 436 4.87 -15.70 11.51
C ARG A 436 4.10 -14.86 12.52
N SER A 437 3.64 -13.70 12.10
CA SER A 437 2.90 -12.76 12.96
C SER A 437 1.53 -13.31 13.34
N THR A 438 1.20 -13.17 14.62
CA THR A 438 -0.10 -13.53 15.20
C THR A 438 -0.66 -12.35 15.98
N PHE A 439 -1.92 -12.42 16.43
CA PHE A 439 -2.50 -11.37 17.27
C PHE A 439 -1.78 -11.24 18.62
N GLU A 440 -1.15 -12.30 19.10
CA GLU A 440 -0.33 -12.30 20.33
C GLU A 440 1.11 -11.80 20.08
N LYS A 441 1.61 -12.00 18.86
CA LYS A 441 2.96 -11.58 18.43
C LYS A 441 2.89 -10.84 17.09
N PRO A 442 2.32 -9.63 17.07
CA PRO A 442 1.97 -8.94 15.81
C PRO A 442 3.19 -8.46 15.01
N MET A 443 4.34 -8.32 15.65
CA MET A 443 5.56 -7.82 15.00
C MET A 443 6.58 -8.94 14.69
N GLU A 444 6.16 -10.22 14.76
CA GLU A 444 7.06 -11.32 14.40
C GLU A 444 7.28 -11.33 12.88
N PRO A 445 8.55 -11.26 12.41
CA PRO A 445 8.84 -11.14 10.98
C PRO A 445 8.44 -12.39 10.19
N SER A 446 8.03 -12.18 8.94
CA SER A 446 7.84 -13.23 7.95
C SER A 446 9.16 -13.98 7.65
N VAL A 447 9.05 -15.20 7.14
CA VAL A 447 10.18 -16.05 6.71
C VAL A 447 10.08 -16.37 5.22
N GLY A 448 11.20 -16.84 4.64
CA GLY A 448 11.23 -17.27 3.25
C GLY A 448 11.59 -16.17 2.23
N VAL A 449 11.50 -14.89 2.59
CA VAL A 449 12.13 -13.80 1.81
C VAL A 449 13.65 -13.91 2.00
N ARG A 450 14.35 -14.27 0.93
CA ARG A 450 15.82 -14.51 0.97
C ARG A 450 16.61 -13.25 0.70
N TYR A 451 16.18 -12.44 -0.29
CA TYR A 451 16.78 -11.15 -0.59
C TYR A 451 15.70 -10.14 -0.92
N LEU A 452 15.94 -8.91 -0.51
CA LEU A 452 15.16 -7.72 -0.92
C LEU A 452 16.12 -6.67 -1.43
N VAL A 453 15.84 -6.18 -2.63
CA VAL A 453 16.62 -5.11 -3.27
C VAL A 453 15.70 -3.90 -3.41
N VAL A 454 16.16 -2.73 -2.97
CA VAL A 454 15.43 -1.46 -3.08
C VAL A 454 16.34 -0.46 -3.80
N GLY A 455 15.91 0.03 -4.95
CA GLY A 455 16.71 0.94 -5.78
C GLY A 455 18.11 0.39 -6.08
N GLY A 456 18.25 -0.93 -6.28
CA GLY A 456 19.51 -1.61 -6.55
C GLY A 456 20.36 -1.94 -5.32
N THR A 457 19.95 -1.53 -4.12
CA THR A 457 20.66 -1.81 -2.86
C THR A 457 20.00 -2.99 -2.14
N VAL A 458 20.82 -3.96 -1.69
CA VAL A 458 20.34 -5.11 -0.93
C VAL A 458 20.00 -4.69 0.49
N VAL A 459 18.72 -4.80 0.87
CA VAL A 459 18.18 -4.46 2.19
C VAL A 459 17.97 -5.71 3.06
N VAL A 460 17.58 -6.82 2.43
CA VAL A 460 17.53 -8.16 3.08
C VAL A 460 18.50 -9.07 2.35
N GLU A 461 19.33 -9.78 3.12
CA GLU A 461 20.28 -10.76 2.63
C GLU A 461 20.15 -12.05 3.40
N ARG A 462 19.89 -13.17 2.69
CA ARG A 462 19.72 -14.51 3.27
C ARG A 462 18.71 -14.53 4.43
N GLY A 463 17.63 -13.74 4.28
CA GLY A 463 16.55 -13.61 5.26
C GLY A 463 16.85 -12.69 6.45
N ASN A 464 17.95 -11.94 6.42
CA ASN A 464 18.33 -11.01 7.48
C ASN A 464 18.42 -9.57 6.95
N LEU A 465 18.07 -8.60 7.78
CA LEU A 465 18.24 -7.18 7.44
C LEU A 465 19.72 -6.81 7.38
N VAL A 466 20.10 -6.08 6.34
CA VAL A 466 21.42 -5.49 6.21
C VAL A 466 21.47 -4.20 7.03
N SER A 467 22.43 -4.10 7.94
CA SER A 467 22.57 -2.92 8.81
C SER A 467 23.12 -1.70 8.06
N GLY A 468 22.62 -0.51 8.45
CA GLY A 468 23.17 0.77 8.00
C GLY A 468 22.81 1.16 6.55
N VAL A 469 21.89 0.46 5.89
CA VAL A 469 21.43 0.79 4.53
C VAL A 469 20.04 1.41 4.57
N PHE A 470 19.87 2.55 3.88
CA PHE A 470 18.60 3.29 3.82
C PHE A 470 18.35 3.80 2.39
N PRO A 471 18.15 2.90 1.43
CA PRO A 471 18.01 3.24 0.02
C PRO A 471 16.62 3.79 -0.34
N GLY A 472 15.67 3.75 0.57
CA GLY A 472 14.29 4.14 0.34
C GLY A 472 14.18 5.59 -0.14
N ARG A 473 13.39 5.80 -1.17
CA ARG A 473 13.15 7.10 -1.81
C ARG A 473 11.70 7.50 -1.69
N ALA A 474 11.46 8.81 -1.65
CA ALA A 474 10.11 9.36 -1.68
C ALA A 474 9.46 9.16 -3.04
N LEU A 475 8.22 8.64 -3.06
CA LEU A 475 7.31 8.83 -4.16
C LEU A 475 6.54 10.12 -3.90
N VAL A 476 6.49 10.98 -4.92
CA VAL A 476 5.84 12.29 -4.80
C VAL A 476 4.81 12.49 -5.91
N GLY A 477 3.74 13.17 -5.57
CA GLY A 477 2.66 13.52 -6.47
C GLY A 477 3.02 14.63 -7.46
N PRO A 478 2.10 14.98 -8.38
CA PRO A 478 2.35 15.88 -9.50
C PRO A 478 2.56 17.34 -9.08
N GLY A 479 2.23 17.73 -7.86
CA GLY A 479 2.42 19.09 -7.33
C GLY A 479 3.89 19.44 -7.04
N LYS A 480 4.71 18.46 -6.69
CA LYS A 480 6.13 18.67 -6.41
C LYS A 480 6.94 18.57 -7.71
N ARG A 481 7.33 19.70 -8.26
CA ARG A 481 8.22 19.81 -9.42
C ARG A 481 9.69 19.82 -9.03
#